data_83e2121b688bf5b2714dea4df04d1c55
#
_entry.id   83e2121b688bf5b2714dea4df04d1c55
#
_cell.length_a   1.000
_cell.length_b   1.000
_cell.length_c   1.000
_cell.angle_alpha   90.00
_cell.angle_beta   90.00
_cell.angle_gamma   90.00
#
_symmetry.space_group_name_H-M   'P 1'
#
loop_
_entity.id
_entity.type
_entity.pdbx_description
1 polymer ?
#
loop_
_entity_poly.entity_id
_entity_poly.type
_entity_poly.pdbx_seq_one_letter_code
_entity_poly.pdbx_strand_id
1 'polypeptide(L)'
;MYYSITFKGRKDPQDPKMVKLEMIFYKTGYTRIPRVVSITGAYKCWNNETQSFESASSEYLKKNQLLLELKEKYMSVAERWEKDGHNFSVLQWADCFKPKEEEKAKQESKVLTVLQLINARIEYFENHEKFKNGKLVKSVGTASMYKQFRTSLSAFTQKLYNKDLSRFYFTDITQKLLLEYIVYLERRGIENGNRAGLRQLLRIFRALVNYAKDELHMYGANPTIFEAATEKMAWGQFESKAVNPNIIRRMEFMDRSLFSEQEQLCLDLFLFSFYSGGMANVDVVNLTWDMINEKEGMIVYERTKFPKLAKPLLIDRLIVILEKYRGKGIGNYVFPVYTEKHVTDKQKMGRRNSFSTLVSETLDKVCEILGIDEKMTWYTARGTFISSELDAGTPITHVAEMAGNSARTIEKHYYKNTKQEELRQHMNARYGSWGQQII
;
A
#
# COMPACT_ATOMS: atom_id res chain seq x y z
N MET A 1 31.91 -7.67 10.50
CA MET A 1 31.22 -8.94 10.18
C MET A 1 32.21 -9.85 9.47
N TYR A 2 32.30 -11.17 9.80
CA TYR A 2 33.31 -12.03 9.20
C TYR A 2 32.78 -12.65 7.88
N TYR A 3 33.60 -12.58 6.82
CA TYR A 3 33.31 -13.20 5.54
C TYR A 3 34.60 -13.78 4.94
N SER A 4 34.46 -14.85 4.16
CA SER A 4 35.62 -15.55 3.59
C SER A 4 35.25 -16.29 2.30
N ILE A 5 36.28 -16.52 1.48
CA ILE A 5 36.20 -17.36 0.27
C ILE A 5 37.21 -18.47 0.43
N THR A 6 36.76 -19.72 0.19
CA THR A 6 37.61 -20.91 0.18
C THR A 6 37.39 -21.70 -1.10
N PHE A 7 38.44 -22.39 -1.58
CA PHE A 7 38.32 -23.32 -2.71
C PHE A 7 38.24 -24.73 -2.22
N LYS A 8 37.35 -25.51 -2.80
CA LYS A 8 37.22 -26.98 -2.55
C LYS A 8 37.24 -27.72 -3.86
N GLY A 9 38.19 -28.69 -3.95
CA GLY A 9 38.29 -29.57 -5.09
C GLY A 9 37.72 -30.94 -4.79
N ARG A 10 37.02 -31.49 -5.77
CA ARG A 10 36.56 -32.88 -5.79
C ARG A 10 36.80 -33.50 -7.16
N LYS A 11 36.81 -34.87 -7.23
CA LYS A 11 36.93 -35.54 -8.55
C LYS A 11 35.79 -35.07 -9.45
N ASP A 12 36.15 -34.76 -10.70
CA ASP A 12 35.10 -34.41 -11.68
C ASP A 12 34.29 -35.70 -12.01
N PRO A 13 32.97 -35.68 -11.96
CA PRO A 13 32.12 -36.81 -12.31
C PRO A 13 32.28 -37.29 -13.76
N GLN A 14 32.70 -36.41 -14.68
CA GLN A 14 32.88 -36.75 -16.09
C GLN A 14 34.28 -37.26 -16.39
N ASP A 15 35.29 -36.79 -15.66
CA ASP A 15 36.67 -37.29 -15.75
C ASP A 15 37.30 -37.37 -14.35
N PRO A 16 37.29 -38.55 -13.69
CA PRO A 16 37.83 -38.70 -12.35
C PRO A 16 39.34 -38.41 -12.17
N LYS A 17 40.07 -38.24 -13.26
CA LYS A 17 41.48 -37.79 -13.22
C LYS A 17 41.61 -36.27 -13.03
N MET A 18 40.55 -35.54 -13.30
CA MET A 18 40.49 -34.08 -13.21
C MET A 18 39.82 -33.63 -11.91
N VAL A 19 40.18 -32.43 -11.45
CA VAL A 19 39.54 -31.80 -10.31
C VAL A 19 38.45 -30.84 -10.80
N LYS A 20 37.27 -30.95 -10.20
CA LYS A 20 36.21 -29.91 -10.26
C LYS A 20 36.37 -29.03 -9.05
N LEU A 21 36.68 -27.74 -9.28
CA LEU A 21 36.84 -26.75 -8.23
C LEU A 21 35.55 -25.98 -7.98
N GLU A 22 35.27 -25.78 -6.72
CA GLU A 22 34.19 -24.94 -6.25
C GLU A 22 34.75 -23.83 -5.34
N MET A 23 34.41 -22.62 -5.64
CA MET A 23 34.66 -21.44 -4.78
C MET A 23 33.47 -21.31 -3.82
N ILE A 24 33.71 -21.39 -2.52
CA ILE A 24 32.70 -21.39 -1.47
C ILE A 24 32.73 -20.03 -0.79
N PHE A 25 31.64 -19.31 -0.88
CA PHE A 25 31.41 -18.02 -0.23
C PHE A 25 30.77 -18.23 1.15
N TYR A 26 31.31 -17.57 2.14
CA TYR A 26 30.78 -17.58 3.51
C TYR A 26 30.71 -16.17 4.09
N LYS A 27 29.63 -15.88 4.81
CA LYS A 27 29.46 -14.68 5.64
C LYS A 27 28.67 -15.07 6.89
N THR A 28 29.05 -14.53 8.03
CA THR A 28 28.37 -14.79 9.32
C THR A 28 26.88 -14.50 9.22
N GLY A 29 26.04 -15.47 9.62
CA GLY A 29 24.58 -15.38 9.57
C GLY A 29 23.94 -15.83 8.26
N TYR A 30 24.73 -16.35 7.31
CA TYR A 30 24.23 -16.82 6.02
C TYR A 30 24.67 -18.26 5.71
N THR A 31 23.88 -18.95 4.89
CA THR A 31 24.24 -20.26 4.35
C THR A 31 25.39 -20.12 3.35
N ARG A 32 26.32 -21.09 3.36
CA ARG A 32 27.44 -21.15 2.41
C ARG A 32 26.94 -21.37 0.99
N ILE A 33 27.49 -20.63 0.02
CA ILE A 33 27.11 -20.75 -1.39
C ILE A 33 28.33 -21.21 -2.22
N PRO A 34 28.29 -22.40 -2.83
CA PRO A 34 29.32 -22.85 -3.77
C PRO A 34 29.09 -22.27 -5.18
N ARG A 35 30.18 -21.97 -5.88
CA ARG A 35 30.19 -21.65 -7.33
C ARG A 35 31.28 -22.45 -8.00
N VAL A 36 30.94 -23.12 -9.10
CA VAL A 36 31.92 -23.84 -9.89
C VAL A 36 32.88 -22.89 -10.57
N VAL A 37 34.15 -23.20 -10.53
CA VAL A 37 35.22 -22.43 -11.15
C VAL A 37 35.67 -23.13 -12.43
N SER A 38 35.92 -22.38 -13.50
CA SER A 38 36.36 -22.92 -14.78
C SER A 38 37.83 -23.38 -14.80
N ILE A 39 38.60 -23.07 -13.74
CA ILE A 39 39.98 -23.54 -13.58
C ILE A 39 39.96 -25.00 -13.17
N THR A 40 40.63 -25.83 -13.94
CA THR A 40 40.71 -27.28 -13.71
C THR A 40 42.14 -27.79 -13.86
N GLY A 41 42.43 -28.96 -13.33
CA GLY A 41 43.74 -29.62 -13.39
C GLY A 41 43.66 -31.08 -12.94
N ALA A 42 44.79 -31.77 -12.91
CA ALA A 42 44.81 -33.15 -12.42
C ALA A 42 44.44 -33.21 -10.94
N TYR A 43 43.49 -34.10 -10.59
CA TYR A 43 43.00 -34.25 -9.19
C TYR A 43 44.13 -34.57 -8.21
N LYS A 44 45.09 -35.39 -8.62
CA LYS A 44 46.27 -35.75 -7.80
C LYS A 44 47.17 -34.56 -7.42
N CYS A 45 47.09 -33.47 -8.16
CA CYS A 45 47.90 -32.26 -7.91
C CYS A 45 47.15 -31.23 -7.05
N TRP A 46 45.87 -31.43 -6.76
CA TRP A 46 45.10 -30.54 -5.94
C TRP A 46 45.18 -30.87 -4.45
N ASN A 47 45.48 -29.90 -3.61
CA ASN A 47 45.43 -30.01 -2.17
C ASN A 47 44.30 -29.12 -1.60
N ASN A 48 43.36 -29.74 -0.88
CA ASN A 48 42.22 -29.02 -0.25
C ASN A 48 42.63 -28.24 1.01
N GLU A 49 43.74 -28.56 1.65
CA GLU A 49 44.22 -27.86 2.86
C GLU A 49 44.87 -26.52 2.46
N THR A 50 45.80 -26.61 1.48
CA THR A 50 46.46 -25.41 0.94
C THR A 50 45.62 -24.68 -0.08
N GLN A 51 44.51 -25.26 -0.54
CA GLN A 51 43.59 -24.73 -1.57
C GLN A 51 44.33 -24.35 -2.87
N SER A 52 45.31 -25.13 -3.25
CA SER A 52 46.18 -24.88 -4.39
C SER A 52 46.61 -26.17 -5.06
N PHE A 53 47.13 -26.04 -6.29
CA PHE A 53 47.78 -27.11 -6.99
C PHE A 53 49.23 -27.26 -6.54
N GLU A 54 49.59 -28.41 -5.99
CA GLU A 54 50.95 -28.76 -5.56
C GLU A 54 51.74 -29.40 -6.71
N SER A 55 52.23 -28.55 -7.62
CA SER A 55 53.10 -28.96 -8.72
C SER A 55 54.02 -27.82 -9.12
N ALA A 56 55.28 -28.13 -9.35
CA ALA A 56 56.30 -27.18 -9.78
C ALA A 56 56.17 -26.74 -11.26
N SER A 57 55.21 -27.27 -12.02
CA SER A 57 55.02 -26.92 -13.40
C SER A 57 54.52 -25.45 -13.55
N SER A 58 55.05 -24.73 -14.55
CA SER A 58 54.63 -23.35 -14.85
C SER A 58 53.12 -23.22 -15.10
N GLU A 59 52.46 -24.28 -15.57
CA GLU A 59 51.01 -24.34 -15.78
C GLU A 59 50.23 -24.24 -14.46
N TYR A 60 50.63 -25.04 -13.48
CA TYR A 60 49.94 -25.06 -12.17
C TYR A 60 50.24 -23.79 -11.35
N LEU A 61 51.41 -23.19 -11.47
CA LEU A 61 51.75 -21.90 -10.88
C LEU A 61 50.81 -20.81 -11.42
N LYS A 62 50.59 -20.77 -12.75
CA LYS A 62 49.62 -19.83 -13.38
C LYS A 62 48.20 -20.09 -12.90
N LYS A 63 47.79 -21.33 -12.76
CA LYS A 63 46.45 -21.70 -12.23
C LYS A 63 46.25 -21.23 -10.79
N ASN A 64 47.24 -21.39 -9.93
CA ASN A 64 47.23 -20.93 -8.55
C ASN A 64 47.13 -19.39 -8.49
N GLN A 65 47.84 -18.69 -9.35
CA GLN A 65 47.78 -17.24 -9.47
C GLN A 65 46.38 -16.79 -9.90
N LEU A 66 45.78 -17.44 -10.91
CA LEU A 66 44.40 -17.15 -11.34
C LEU A 66 43.36 -17.39 -10.22
N LEU A 67 43.53 -18.41 -9.39
CA LEU A 67 42.68 -18.66 -8.24
C LEU A 67 42.82 -17.53 -7.20
N LEU A 68 44.04 -17.06 -6.95
CA LEU A 68 44.30 -15.95 -6.05
C LEU A 68 43.65 -14.65 -6.56
N GLU A 69 43.89 -14.29 -7.81
CA GLU A 69 43.33 -13.10 -8.47
C GLU A 69 41.78 -13.16 -8.45
N LEU A 70 41.21 -14.35 -8.70
CA LEU A 70 39.75 -14.54 -8.62
C LEU A 70 39.24 -14.30 -7.20
N LYS A 71 39.90 -14.84 -6.18
CA LYS A 71 39.56 -14.61 -4.78
C LYS A 71 39.63 -13.14 -4.39
N GLU A 72 40.73 -12.46 -4.73
CA GLU A 72 40.94 -11.03 -4.46
C GLU A 72 39.87 -10.16 -5.12
N LYS A 73 39.54 -10.48 -6.39
CA LYS A 73 38.49 -9.79 -7.14
C LYS A 73 37.14 -9.80 -6.42
N TYR A 74 36.73 -10.94 -5.87
CA TYR A 74 35.49 -11.02 -5.10
C TYR A 74 35.60 -10.40 -3.70
N MET A 75 36.75 -10.56 -3.04
CA MET A 75 36.99 -9.96 -1.73
C MET A 75 36.95 -8.44 -1.78
N SER A 76 37.54 -7.81 -2.77
CA SER A 76 37.54 -6.37 -2.96
C SER A 76 36.12 -5.78 -3.14
N VAL A 77 35.20 -6.55 -3.71
CA VAL A 77 33.79 -6.13 -3.81
C VAL A 77 33.11 -6.15 -2.43
N ALA A 78 33.35 -7.21 -1.66
CA ALA A 78 32.79 -7.30 -0.30
C ALA A 78 33.30 -6.19 0.60
N GLU A 79 34.61 -5.91 0.56
CA GLU A 79 35.25 -4.82 1.31
C GLU A 79 34.71 -3.44 0.95
N ARG A 80 34.51 -3.19 -0.35
CA ARG A 80 33.90 -1.95 -0.83
C ARG A 80 32.46 -1.82 -0.31
N TRP A 81 31.64 -2.86 -0.45
CA TRP A 81 30.27 -2.84 0.04
C TRP A 81 30.17 -2.64 1.55
N GLU A 82 31.09 -3.25 2.31
CA GLU A 82 31.16 -3.02 3.76
C GLU A 82 31.55 -1.59 4.08
N LYS A 83 32.54 -1.02 3.37
CA LYS A 83 32.98 0.37 3.54
C LYS A 83 31.88 1.37 3.21
N ASP A 84 31.07 1.06 2.18
CA ASP A 84 29.96 1.89 1.74
C ASP A 84 28.68 1.69 2.60
N GLY A 85 28.77 0.87 3.65
CA GLY A 85 27.64 0.57 4.54
C GLY A 85 26.53 -0.31 3.90
N HIS A 86 26.81 -0.95 2.77
CA HIS A 86 25.85 -1.83 2.11
C HIS A 86 25.76 -3.19 2.82
N ASN A 87 24.58 -3.53 3.29
CA ASN A 87 24.33 -4.88 3.77
C ASN A 87 24.05 -5.82 2.57
N PHE A 88 24.95 -6.77 2.32
CA PHE A 88 24.84 -7.72 1.22
C PHE A 88 24.69 -9.16 1.71
N SER A 89 23.93 -9.96 0.97
CA SER A 89 23.83 -11.40 1.19
C SER A 89 24.98 -12.16 0.50
N VAL A 90 25.25 -13.41 0.96
CA VAL A 90 26.24 -14.26 0.32
C VAL A 90 25.89 -14.56 -1.14
N LEU A 91 24.61 -14.65 -1.48
CA LEU A 91 24.13 -14.86 -2.85
C LEU A 91 24.46 -13.66 -3.75
N GLN A 92 24.17 -12.44 -3.28
CA GLN A 92 24.52 -11.21 -4.02
C GLN A 92 26.02 -11.11 -4.26
N TRP A 93 26.84 -11.48 -3.25
CA TRP A 93 28.28 -11.50 -3.38
C TRP A 93 28.78 -12.55 -4.36
N ALA A 94 28.31 -13.79 -4.26
CA ALA A 94 28.69 -14.90 -5.15
C ALA A 94 28.29 -14.67 -6.62
N ASP A 95 27.29 -13.81 -6.86
CA ASP A 95 26.75 -13.54 -8.19
C ASP A 95 27.11 -12.12 -8.72
N CYS A 96 27.93 -11.35 -7.99
CA CYS A 96 28.24 -9.96 -8.34
C CYS A 96 28.99 -9.79 -9.68
N PHE A 97 29.66 -10.83 -10.18
CA PHE A 97 30.31 -10.86 -11.49
C PHE A 97 29.65 -11.81 -12.49
N LYS A 98 28.52 -12.45 -12.12
CA LYS A 98 27.70 -13.04 -13.16
C LYS A 98 27.27 -11.89 -14.08
N PRO A 99 27.37 -12.06 -15.41
CA PRO A 99 26.69 -11.15 -16.31
C PRO A 99 25.25 -11.10 -15.79
N LYS A 100 24.76 -9.93 -15.41
CA LYS A 100 23.34 -9.76 -15.23
C LYS A 100 22.74 -10.33 -16.48
N GLU A 101 21.67 -11.12 -16.35
CA GLU A 101 21.00 -11.80 -17.47
C GLU A 101 20.45 -10.83 -18.52
N GLU A 102 21.19 -9.80 -18.86
CA GLU A 102 20.95 -8.87 -19.97
C GLU A 102 21.18 -9.54 -21.34
N GLU A 103 21.81 -10.72 -21.38
CA GLU A 103 22.11 -11.39 -22.66
C GLU A 103 21.24 -12.61 -22.99
N LYS A 104 20.33 -13.05 -22.11
CA LYS A 104 19.34 -14.07 -22.46
C LYS A 104 17.97 -13.54 -22.83
N ALA A 105 17.73 -12.26 -22.72
CA ALA A 105 16.52 -11.59 -23.19
C ALA A 105 16.69 -10.91 -24.56
N LYS A 106 17.52 -11.47 -25.45
CA LYS A 106 17.32 -11.34 -26.90
C LYS A 106 16.29 -12.33 -27.45
N GLN A 107 15.32 -12.73 -26.63
CA GLN A 107 13.99 -12.92 -27.15
C GLN A 107 13.50 -11.50 -27.43
N GLU A 108 13.11 -11.25 -28.68
CA GLU A 108 12.45 -10.03 -29.15
C GLU A 108 11.56 -9.49 -28.03
N SER A 109 12.04 -8.51 -27.26
CA SER A 109 11.24 -7.77 -26.35
C SER A 109 10.26 -7.04 -27.26
N LYS A 110 9.04 -7.58 -27.40
CA LYS A 110 7.95 -6.88 -28.06
C LYS A 110 7.95 -5.49 -27.43
N VAL A 111 8.37 -4.49 -28.22
CA VAL A 111 8.43 -3.11 -27.74
C VAL A 111 6.99 -2.72 -27.45
N LEU A 112 6.56 -2.92 -26.21
CA LEU A 112 5.20 -2.62 -25.80
C LEU A 112 5.02 -1.10 -25.78
N THR A 113 3.93 -0.64 -26.36
CA THR A 113 3.51 0.74 -26.20
C THR A 113 3.03 0.97 -24.76
N VAL A 114 2.98 2.22 -24.33
CA VAL A 114 2.47 2.60 -23.01
C VAL A 114 1.03 2.10 -22.83
N LEU A 115 0.18 2.20 -23.86
CA LEU A 115 -1.20 1.70 -23.85
C LEU A 115 -1.27 0.18 -23.66
N GLN A 116 -0.43 -0.56 -24.38
CA GLN A 116 -0.39 -2.03 -24.27
C GLN A 116 -0.03 -2.48 -22.86
N LEU A 117 0.97 -1.84 -22.24
CA LEU A 117 1.34 -2.17 -20.86
C LEU A 117 0.25 -1.78 -19.86
N ILE A 118 -0.40 -0.62 -20.02
CA ILE A 118 -1.55 -0.25 -19.18
C ILE A 118 -2.65 -1.31 -19.25
N ASN A 119 -3.00 -1.76 -20.49
CA ASN A 119 -4.03 -2.77 -20.68
C ASN A 119 -3.64 -4.12 -20.06
N ALA A 120 -2.40 -4.56 -20.22
CA ALA A 120 -1.89 -5.77 -19.57
C ALA A 120 -1.95 -5.67 -18.03
N ARG A 121 -1.64 -4.50 -17.46
CA ARG A 121 -1.79 -4.28 -15.99
C ARG A 121 -3.24 -4.28 -15.54
N ILE A 122 -4.17 -3.75 -16.34
CA ILE A 122 -5.62 -3.80 -16.06
C ILE A 122 -6.08 -5.25 -16.02
N GLU A 123 -5.77 -6.03 -17.06
CA GLU A 123 -6.13 -7.44 -17.17
C GLU A 123 -5.53 -8.26 -16.02
N TYR A 124 -4.26 -8.04 -15.71
CA TYR A 124 -3.61 -8.68 -14.56
C TYR A 124 -4.38 -8.43 -13.26
N PHE A 125 -4.73 -7.17 -12.94
CA PHE A 125 -5.42 -6.85 -11.68
C PHE A 125 -6.89 -7.27 -11.66
N GLU A 126 -7.54 -7.44 -12.82
CA GLU A 126 -8.89 -8.00 -12.90
C GLU A 126 -8.93 -9.51 -12.65
N ASN A 127 -7.88 -10.22 -13.04
CA ASN A 127 -7.80 -11.68 -12.97
C ASN A 127 -6.98 -12.19 -11.80
N HIS A 128 -6.03 -11.37 -11.29
CA HIS A 128 -5.14 -11.77 -10.21
C HIS A 128 -5.85 -11.81 -8.86
N GLU A 129 -5.86 -12.99 -8.28
CA GLU A 129 -6.40 -13.22 -6.94
C GLU A 129 -5.29 -13.11 -5.89
N LYS A 130 -5.58 -12.39 -4.82
CA LYS A 130 -4.71 -12.27 -3.64
C LYS A 130 -5.37 -12.96 -2.46
N PHE A 131 -4.56 -13.70 -1.72
CA PHE A 131 -5.02 -14.21 -0.44
C PHE A 131 -5.07 -13.07 0.57
N LYS A 132 -6.26 -12.77 1.08
CA LYS A 132 -6.48 -11.72 2.07
C LYS A 132 -7.53 -12.19 3.06
N ASN A 133 -7.18 -12.19 4.35
CA ASN A 133 -8.09 -12.57 5.44
C ASN A 133 -8.72 -13.97 5.24
N GLY A 134 -7.91 -14.95 4.84
CA GLY A 134 -8.40 -16.31 4.60
C GLY A 134 -9.25 -16.49 3.33
N LYS A 135 -9.40 -15.45 2.50
CA LYS A 135 -10.19 -15.49 1.26
C LYS A 135 -9.38 -15.01 0.06
N LEU A 136 -9.62 -15.62 -1.09
CA LEU A 136 -9.10 -15.11 -2.36
C LEU A 136 -9.92 -13.89 -2.79
N VAL A 137 -9.26 -12.75 -2.99
CA VAL A 137 -9.87 -11.48 -3.40
C VAL A 137 -9.20 -10.92 -4.64
N LYS A 138 -9.98 -10.47 -5.60
CA LYS A 138 -9.48 -9.80 -6.82
C LYS A 138 -9.10 -8.35 -6.54
N SER A 139 -8.10 -7.86 -7.28
CA SER A 139 -7.62 -6.48 -7.15
C SER A 139 -8.41 -5.47 -8.01
N VAL A 140 -9.74 -5.63 -8.10
CA VAL A 140 -10.64 -4.84 -8.97
C VAL A 140 -10.50 -3.32 -8.76
N GLY A 141 -10.29 -2.89 -7.52
CA GLY A 141 -10.04 -1.46 -7.21
C GLY A 141 -8.78 -0.92 -7.87
N THR A 142 -7.69 -1.71 -7.90
CA THR A 142 -6.45 -1.32 -8.59
C THR A 142 -6.65 -1.29 -10.10
N ALA A 143 -7.35 -2.29 -10.66
CA ALA A 143 -7.71 -2.29 -12.08
C ALA A 143 -8.51 -1.03 -12.47
N SER A 144 -9.49 -0.64 -11.65
CA SER A 144 -10.27 0.60 -11.87
C SER A 144 -9.39 1.85 -11.91
N MET A 145 -8.37 1.93 -11.06
CA MET A 145 -7.43 3.05 -11.04
C MET A 145 -6.55 3.11 -12.30
N TYR A 146 -6.08 1.96 -12.80
CA TYR A 146 -5.39 1.89 -14.08
C TYR A 146 -6.29 2.28 -15.26
N LYS A 147 -7.58 1.93 -15.23
CA LYS A 147 -8.57 2.38 -16.24
C LYS A 147 -8.73 3.89 -16.22
N GLN A 148 -8.88 4.50 -15.06
CA GLN A 148 -8.94 5.96 -14.90
C GLN A 148 -7.66 6.64 -15.41
N PHE A 149 -6.49 6.07 -15.08
CA PHE A 149 -5.21 6.56 -15.58
C PHE A 149 -5.13 6.47 -17.11
N ARG A 150 -5.51 5.35 -17.70
CA ARG A 150 -5.58 5.16 -19.17
C ARG A 150 -6.41 6.27 -19.81
N THR A 151 -7.63 6.47 -19.33
CA THR A 151 -8.56 7.49 -19.88
C THR A 151 -7.96 8.90 -19.73
N SER A 152 -7.37 9.22 -18.59
CA SER A 152 -6.77 10.53 -18.35
C SER A 152 -5.55 10.77 -19.23
N LEU A 153 -4.64 9.80 -19.34
CA LEU A 153 -3.44 9.92 -20.15
C LEU A 153 -3.75 9.98 -21.65
N SER A 154 -4.73 9.17 -22.14
CA SER A 154 -5.19 9.22 -23.52
C SER A 154 -5.79 10.59 -23.87
N ALA A 155 -6.62 11.16 -22.99
CA ALA A 155 -7.18 12.50 -23.20
C ALA A 155 -6.09 13.58 -23.24
N PHE A 156 -5.08 13.46 -22.36
CA PHE A 156 -3.94 14.37 -22.33
C PHE A 156 -3.11 14.30 -23.62
N THR A 157 -2.72 13.10 -24.06
CA THR A 157 -1.88 12.93 -25.26
C THR A 157 -2.62 13.37 -26.51
N GLN A 158 -3.93 13.12 -26.59
CA GLN A 158 -4.76 13.57 -27.70
C GLN A 158 -4.87 15.11 -27.72
N LYS A 159 -5.08 15.75 -26.54
CA LYS A 159 -5.27 17.20 -26.44
C LYS A 159 -3.99 17.99 -26.72
N LEU A 160 -2.83 17.55 -26.18
CA LEU A 160 -1.58 18.30 -26.26
C LEU A 160 -0.72 17.94 -27.45
N TYR A 161 -0.71 16.66 -27.82
CA TYR A 161 0.20 16.15 -28.84
C TYR A 161 -0.51 15.74 -30.13
N ASN A 162 -1.85 15.77 -30.15
CA ASN A 162 -2.68 15.24 -31.24
C ASN A 162 -2.25 13.82 -31.66
N LYS A 163 -1.85 13.01 -30.67
CA LYS A 163 -1.28 11.68 -30.86
C LYS A 163 -2.02 10.68 -29.97
N ASP A 164 -2.48 9.58 -30.55
CA ASP A 164 -3.11 8.50 -29.82
C ASP A 164 -2.09 7.81 -28.89
N LEU A 165 -2.52 7.42 -27.68
CA LEU A 165 -1.67 6.78 -26.69
C LEU A 165 -1.07 5.45 -27.16
N SER A 166 -1.71 4.77 -28.12
CA SER A 166 -1.18 3.54 -28.74
C SER A 166 0.14 3.75 -29.52
N ARG A 167 0.47 5.00 -29.82
CA ARG A 167 1.70 5.37 -30.51
C ARG A 167 2.79 5.91 -29.58
N PHE A 168 2.55 5.92 -28.24
CA PHE A 168 3.54 6.32 -27.25
C PHE A 168 4.32 5.13 -26.76
N TYR A 169 5.64 5.27 -26.76
CA TYR A 169 6.59 4.33 -26.18
C TYR A 169 7.19 4.89 -24.90
N PHE A 170 7.91 4.08 -24.13
CA PHE A 170 8.53 4.54 -22.88
C PHE A 170 9.63 5.56 -23.11
N THR A 171 10.23 5.59 -24.30
CA THR A 171 11.17 6.64 -24.74
C THR A 171 10.52 8.01 -24.88
N ASP A 172 9.20 8.07 -25.14
CA ASP A 172 8.44 9.32 -25.24
C ASP A 172 8.11 9.90 -23.85
N ILE A 173 8.22 9.08 -22.79
CA ILE A 173 7.91 9.48 -21.41
C ILE A 173 9.10 10.25 -20.82
N THR A 174 9.17 11.54 -21.14
CA THR A 174 10.21 12.45 -20.66
C THR A 174 9.76 13.23 -19.43
N GLN A 175 10.72 13.86 -18.74
CA GLN A 175 10.41 14.77 -17.65
C GLN A 175 9.50 15.94 -18.10
N LYS A 176 9.72 16.46 -19.32
CA LYS A 176 8.88 17.51 -19.91
C LYS A 176 7.44 17.03 -20.03
N LEU A 177 7.19 15.85 -20.61
CA LEU A 177 5.86 15.26 -20.74
C LEU A 177 5.19 15.09 -19.36
N LEU A 178 5.94 14.64 -18.36
CA LEU A 178 5.42 14.48 -16.99
C LEU A 178 4.98 15.83 -16.40
N LEU A 179 5.78 16.89 -16.54
CA LEU A 179 5.44 18.23 -16.04
C LEU A 179 4.23 18.81 -16.76
N GLU A 180 4.12 18.65 -18.07
CA GLU A 180 2.92 19.06 -18.84
C GLU A 180 1.68 18.28 -18.43
N TYR A 181 1.81 16.98 -18.14
CA TYR A 181 0.72 16.16 -17.60
C TYR A 181 0.28 16.63 -16.22
N ILE A 182 1.21 17.02 -15.36
CA ILE A 182 0.90 17.62 -14.04
C ILE A 182 0.06 18.89 -14.21
N VAL A 183 0.48 19.82 -15.08
CA VAL A 183 -0.27 21.06 -15.36
C VAL A 183 -1.67 20.76 -15.91
N TYR A 184 -1.77 19.78 -16.83
CA TYR A 184 -3.06 19.32 -17.33
C TYR A 184 -3.98 18.81 -16.22
N LEU A 185 -3.45 17.99 -15.30
CA LEU A 185 -4.22 17.44 -14.19
C LEU A 185 -4.61 18.51 -13.15
N GLU A 186 -3.75 19.50 -12.91
CA GLU A 186 -4.05 20.62 -12.02
C GLU A 186 -5.23 21.47 -12.55
N ARG A 187 -5.20 21.84 -13.84
CA ARG A 187 -6.29 22.56 -14.49
C ARG A 187 -7.59 21.78 -14.41
N ARG A 188 -7.57 20.52 -14.79
CA ARG A 188 -8.72 19.64 -14.69
C ARG A 188 -9.22 19.48 -13.25
N GLY A 189 -8.32 19.46 -12.27
CA GLY A 189 -8.67 19.38 -10.85
C GLY A 189 -9.38 20.64 -10.35
N ILE A 190 -9.00 21.80 -10.85
CA ILE A 190 -9.67 23.08 -10.56
C ILE A 190 -11.08 23.10 -11.19
N GLU A 191 -11.18 22.76 -12.48
CA GLU A 191 -12.43 22.73 -13.23
C GLU A 191 -13.48 21.79 -12.62
N ASN A 192 -13.04 20.61 -12.16
CA ASN A 192 -13.93 19.57 -11.61
C ASN A 192 -13.99 19.55 -10.07
N GLY A 193 -13.36 20.48 -9.38
CA GLY A 193 -13.32 20.52 -7.91
C GLY A 193 -12.57 19.34 -7.24
N ASN A 194 -11.86 18.51 -8.01
CA ASN A 194 -11.18 17.31 -7.53
C ASN A 194 -9.66 17.37 -7.67
N ARG A 195 -8.99 17.96 -6.71
CA ARG A 195 -7.52 18.08 -6.66
C ARG A 195 -6.82 16.77 -6.22
N ALA A 196 -7.53 15.85 -5.58
CA ALA A 196 -6.94 14.61 -5.07
C ALA A 196 -6.60 13.61 -6.20
N GLY A 197 -7.28 13.68 -7.33
CA GLY A 197 -7.09 12.77 -8.47
C GLY A 197 -5.68 12.86 -9.08
N LEU A 198 -5.08 14.05 -9.11
CA LEU A 198 -3.71 14.27 -9.61
C LEU A 198 -2.71 13.34 -8.92
N ARG A 199 -2.65 13.36 -7.60
CA ARG A 199 -1.70 12.57 -6.81
C ARG A 199 -1.83 11.08 -7.08
N GLN A 200 -3.06 10.61 -7.19
CA GLN A 200 -3.36 9.22 -7.45
C GLN A 200 -2.90 8.80 -8.85
N LEU A 201 -3.18 9.60 -9.86
CA LEU A 201 -2.79 9.32 -11.25
C LEU A 201 -1.26 9.34 -11.42
N LEU A 202 -0.56 10.28 -10.79
CA LEU A 202 0.90 10.31 -10.82
C LEU A 202 1.53 9.08 -10.15
N ARG A 203 0.94 8.57 -9.07
CA ARG A 203 1.40 7.34 -8.41
C ARG A 203 1.22 6.10 -9.28
N ILE A 204 0.09 6.01 -9.97
CA ILE A 204 -0.14 4.91 -10.94
C ILE A 204 0.84 5.02 -12.10
N PHE A 205 1.09 6.24 -12.59
CA PHE A 205 2.06 6.45 -13.67
C PHE A 205 3.48 6.03 -13.24
N ARG A 206 3.92 6.47 -12.06
CA ARG A 206 5.21 6.03 -11.52
C ARG A 206 5.29 4.51 -11.34
N ALA A 207 4.24 3.89 -10.82
CA ALA A 207 4.18 2.43 -10.66
C ALA A 207 4.26 1.70 -12.00
N LEU A 208 3.65 2.23 -13.07
CA LEU A 208 3.75 1.68 -14.42
C LEU A 208 5.17 1.77 -14.97
N VAL A 209 5.83 2.93 -14.83
CA VAL A 209 7.19 3.15 -15.33
C VAL A 209 8.19 2.31 -14.53
N ASN A 210 8.04 2.20 -13.20
CA ASN A 210 8.85 1.29 -12.40
C ASN A 210 8.70 -0.16 -12.87
N TYR A 211 7.48 -0.62 -13.07
CA TYR A 211 7.23 -1.98 -13.55
C TYR A 211 7.85 -2.22 -14.93
N ALA A 212 7.73 -1.26 -15.85
CA ALA A 212 8.38 -1.33 -17.15
C ALA A 212 9.91 -1.41 -17.04
N LYS A 213 10.53 -0.68 -16.09
CA LYS A 213 11.97 -0.67 -15.85
C LYS A 213 12.45 -1.93 -15.15
N ASP A 214 11.83 -2.24 -14.00
CA ASP A 214 12.38 -3.20 -13.02
C ASP A 214 12.02 -4.64 -13.38
N GLU A 215 10.82 -4.87 -13.93
CA GLU A 215 10.32 -6.22 -14.24
C GLU A 215 10.46 -6.58 -15.73
N LEU A 216 10.20 -5.61 -16.63
CA LEU A 216 10.24 -5.85 -18.07
C LEU A 216 11.53 -5.38 -18.73
N HIS A 217 12.42 -4.69 -18.00
CA HIS A 217 13.68 -4.14 -18.50
C HIS A 217 13.54 -3.34 -19.81
N MET A 218 12.41 -2.62 -19.92
CA MET A 218 12.07 -1.91 -21.16
C MET A 218 13.01 -0.72 -21.40
N TYR A 219 13.54 -0.64 -22.60
CA TYR A 219 14.33 0.50 -23.03
C TYR A 219 13.51 1.80 -22.98
N GLY A 220 14.11 2.88 -22.45
CA GLY A 220 13.45 4.17 -22.30
C GLY A 220 12.59 4.34 -21.06
N ALA A 221 12.29 3.27 -20.29
CA ALA A 221 11.60 3.41 -19.03
C ALA A 221 12.53 4.03 -17.97
N ASN A 222 12.27 5.29 -17.62
CA ASN A 222 13.09 6.04 -16.67
C ASN A 222 12.27 6.57 -15.48
N PRO A 223 12.31 5.89 -14.32
CA PRO A 223 11.60 6.35 -13.11
C PRO A 223 12.15 7.65 -12.49
N THR A 224 13.39 8.04 -12.78
CA THR A 224 13.99 9.22 -12.15
C THR A 224 13.30 10.52 -12.55
N ILE A 225 12.56 10.54 -13.67
CA ILE A 225 11.75 11.69 -14.07
C ILE A 225 10.73 12.11 -13.01
N PHE A 226 10.28 11.16 -12.14
CA PHE A 226 9.30 11.43 -11.08
C PHE A 226 9.90 12.15 -9.87
N GLU A 227 11.21 12.31 -9.78
CA GLU A 227 11.85 13.11 -8.74
C GLU A 227 11.36 14.56 -8.79
N ALA A 228 11.16 15.10 -9.99
CA ALA A 228 10.58 16.42 -10.22
C ALA A 228 9.10 16.55 -9.77
N ALA A 229 8.42 15.43 -9.54
CA ALA A 229 7.02 15.39 -9.11
C ALA A 229 6.84 14.93 -7.65
N THR A 230 7.93 14.78 -6.88
CA THR A 230 7.90 14.20 -5.52
C THR A 230 6.94 14.93 -4.60
N GLU A 231 6.98 16.26 -4.58
CA GLU A 231 6.08 17.09 -3.77
C GLU A 231 4.61 16.92 -4.17
N LYS A 232 4.33 16.86 -5.48
CA LYS A 232 2.96 16.65 -6.00
C LYS A 232 2.41 15.26 -5.68
N MET A 233 3.28 14.27 -5.48
CA MET A 233 2.93 12.90 -5.08
C MET A 233 2.91 12.71 -3.56
N ALA A 234 3.45 13.64 -2.77
CA ALA A 234 3.45 13.58 -1.32
C ALA A 234 2.01 13.60 -0.76
N TRP A 235 1.76 12.84 0.30
CA TRP A 235 0.51 12.97 1.04
C TRP A 235 0.56 14.30 1.80
N GLY A 236 -0.43 15.16 1.57
CA GLY A 236 -0.66 16.30 2.45
C GLY A 236 -0.94 15.82 3.88
N GLN A 237 -0.86 16.72 4.84
CA GLN A 237 -1.35 16.44 6.18
C GLN A 237 -2.82 16.04 6.09
N PHE A 238 -3.14 14.87 6.66
CA PHE A 238 -4.53 14.43 6.75
C PHE A 238 -5.19 15.20 7.90
N GLU A 239 -6.14 16.05 7.56
CA GLU A 239 -7.03 16.65 8.54
C GLU A 239 -8.28 15.79 8.69
N SER A 240 -8.58 15.41 9.93
CA SER A 240 -9.81 14.72 10.23
C SER A 240 -11.00 15.64 9.95
N LYS A 241 -11.95 15.18 9.14
CA LYS A 241 -13.20 15.89 8.90
C LYS A 241 -14.20 15.59 10.03
N ALA A 242 -13.89 16.01 11.23
CA ALA A 242 -14.81 15.93 12.35
C ALA A 242 -15.73 17.16 12.36
N VAL A 243 -16.99 16.96 12.73
CA VAL A 243 -17.97 18.03 13.02
C VAL A 243 -18.30 18.02 14.51
N ASN A 244 -18.95 19.07 14.99
CA ASN A 244 -19.41 19.08 16.38
C ASN A 244 -20.40 17.94 16.63
N PRO A 245 -20.23 17.09 17.69
CA PRO A 245 -21.13 15.98 17.99
C PRO A 245 -22.61 16.38 18.10
N ASN A 246 -22.90 17.61 18.45
CA ASN A 246 -24.28 18.11 18.47
C ASN A 246 -24.94 18.09 17.08
N ILE A 247 -24.18 18.17 16.00
CA ILE A 247 -24.72 18.03 14.64
C ILE A 247 -25.23 16.60 14.43
N ILE A 248 -24.50 15.61 14.89
CA ILE A 248 -24.94 14.19 14.83
C ILE A 248 -26.24 14.00 15.62
N ARG A 249 -26.33 14.60 16.81
CA ARG A 249 -27.55 14.58 17.62
C ARG A 249 -28.73 15.27 16.90
N ARG A 250 -28.51 16.44 16.32
CA ARG A 250 -29.55 17.14 15.54
C ARG A 250 -30.02 16.30 14.35
N MET A 251 -29.10 15.64 13.65
CA MET A 251 -29.39 14.73 12.53
C MET A 251 -30.22 13.50 12.99
N GLU A 252 -29.93 12.94 14.15
CA GLU A 252 -30.67 11.80 14.69
C GLU A 252 -32.16 12.14 14.93
N PHE A 253 -32.44 13.33 15.45
CA PHE A 253 -33.78 13.80 15.81
C PHE A 253 -34.46 14.64 14.71
N MET A 254 -33.92 14.66 13.50
CA MET A 254 -34.53 15.35 12.35
C MET A 254 -35.87 14.71 11.97
N ASP A 255 -36.76 15.54 11.42
CA ASP A 255 -37.98 15.04 10.78
C ASP A 255 -37.66 14.17 9.56
N ARG A 256 -37.92 12.88 9.68
CA ARG A 256 -37.66 11.88 8.65
C ARG A 256 -38.59 11.97 7.46
N SER A 257 -39.75 12.67 7.59
CA SER A 257 -40.67 12.89 6.48
C SER A 257 -40.11 13.75 5.35
N LEU A 258 -39.05 14.53 5.64
CA LEU A 258 -38.33 15.34 4.67
C LEU A 258 -37.46 14.48 3.72
N PHE A 259 -37.30 13.20 3.97
CA PHE A 259 -36.39 12.29 3.28
C PHE A 259 -37.13 11.13 2.68
N SER A 260 -36.79 10.76 1.46
CA SER A 260 -37.23 9.51 0.83
C SER A 260 -36.75 8.29 1.61
N GLU A 261 -37.36 7.13 1.41
CA GLU A 261 -36.94 5.88 2.07
C GLU A 261 -35.43 5.56 1.87
N GLN A 262 -34.91 5.84 0.66
CA GLN A 262 -33.50 5.62 0.38
C GLN A 262 -32.60 6.62 1.12
N GLU A 263 -32.99 7.87 1.21
CA GLU A 263 -32.27 8.90 1.99
C GLU A 263 -32.34 8.59 3.49
N GLN A 264 -33.49 8.09 4.00
CA GLN A 264 -33.61 7.64 5.38
C GLN A 264 -32.65 6.46 5.67
N LEU A 265 -32.52 5.51 4.75
CA LEU A 265 -31.50 4.46 4.86
C LEU A 265 -30.08 5.06 4.89
N CYS A 266 -29.78 6.06 4.05
CA CYS A 266 -28.48 6.74 4.05
C CYS A 266 -28.17 7.38 5.40
N LEU A 267 -29.15 8.06 6.00
CA LEU A 267 -29.01 8.68 7.33
C LEU A 267 -28.79 7.64 8.42
N ASP A 268 -29.57 6.56 8.41
CA ASP A 268 -29.43 5.50 9.40
C ASP A 268 -28.07 4.80 9.31
N LEU A 269 -27.56 4.57 8.10
CA LEU A 269 -26.25 3.97 7.92
C LEU A 269 -25.10 4.93 8.28
N PHE A 270 -25.28 6.24 8.08
CA PHE A 270 -24.34 7.23 8.56
C PHE A 270 -24.29 7.28 10.09
N LEU A 271 -25.44 7.30 10.75
CA LEU A 271 -25.55 7.21 12.21
C LEU A 271 -24.99 5.89 12.74
N PHE A 272 -25.32 4.77 12.09
CA PHE A 272 -24.74 3.47 12.40
C PHE A 272 -23.21 3.50 12.32
N SER A 273 -22.67 4.09 11.25
CA SER A 273 -21.21 4.27 11.11
C SER A 273 -20.64 5.06 12.30
N PHE A 274 -21.26 6.16 12.68
CA PHE A 274 -20.83 6.96 13.83
C PHE A 274 -20.81 6.15 15.12
N TYR A 275 -21.93 5.54 15.49
CA TYR A 275 -22.08 4.79 16.74
C TYR A 275 -21.27 3.50 16.79
N SER A 276 -20.89 2.94 15.64
CA SER A 276 -20.06 1.73 15.55
C SER A 276 -18.54 2.03 15.41
N GLY A 277 -18.05 3.08 16.08
CA GLY A 277 -16.61 3.39 16.05
C GLY A 277 -16.14 4.08 14.79
N GLY A 278 -17.03 4.68 14.03
CA GLY A 278 -16.72 5.26 12.71
C GLY A 278 -16.43 4.18 11.67
N MET A 279 -17.26 3.13 11.63
CA MET A 279 -17.14 2.03 10.67
C MET A 279 -17.13 2.58 9.22
N ALA A 280 -16.17 2.12 8.40
CA ALA A 280 -16.06 2.62 7.04
C ALA A 280 -17.25 2.18 6.18
N ASN A 281 -17.61 2.97 5.16
CA ASN A 281 -18.74 2.69 4.27
C ASN A 281 -18.74 1.26 3.69
N VAL A 282 -17.55 0.79 3.27
CA VAL A 282 -17.39 -0.57 2.74
C VAL A 282 -17.70 -1.64 3.78
N ASP A 283 -17.38 -1.39 5.05
CA ASP A 283 -17.58 -2.34 6.13
C ASP A 283 -19.04 -2.31 6.61
N VAL A 284 -19.68 -1.12 6.69
CA VAL A 284 -21.12 -0.98 6.99
C VAL A 284 -21.99 -1.69 5.95
N VAL A 285 -21.71 -1.45 4.66
CA VAL A 285 -22.50 -2.04 3.56
C VAL A 285 -22.32 -3.57 3.46
N ASN A 286 -21.16 -4.08 3.88
CA ASN A 286 -20.85 -5.50 3.90
C ASN A 286 -21.09 -6.18 5.26
N LEU A 287 -21.68 -5.47 6.23
CA LEU A 287 -21.96 -6.04 7.55
C LEU A 287 -22.96 -7.20 7.43
N THR A 288 -22.64 -8.30 8.09
CA THR A 288 -23.46 -9.52 8.13
C THR A 288 -23.86 -9.84 9.56
N TRP A 289 -24.96 -10.57 9.75
CA TRP A 289 -25.48 -10.89 11.07
C TRP A 289 -24.53 -11.75 11.91
N ASP A 290 -23.70 -12.57 11.30
CA ASP A 290 -22.66 -13.35 11.98
C ASP A 290 -21.53 -12.50 12.60
N MET A 291 -21.40 -11.23 12.19
CA MET A 291 -20.46 -10.28 12.79
C MET A 291 -21.01 -9.60 14.05
N ILE A 292 -22.30 -9.79 14.36
CA ILE A 292 -22.98 -9.20 15.52
C ILE A 292 -23.04 -10.22 16.64
N ASN A 293 -22.26 -9.99 17.68
CA ASN A 293 -22.22 -10.84 18.86
C ASN A 293 -23.06 -10.21 19.97
N GLU A 294 -24.37 -10.53 19.97
CA GLU A 294 -25.31 -10.00 20.97
C GLU A 294 -24.97 -10.48 22.39
N LYS A 295 -24.37 -11.68 22.53
CA LYS A 295 -24.02 -12.25 23.86
C LYS A 295 -22.87 -11.47 24.50
N GLU A 296 -21.89 -11.08 23.72
CA GLU A 296 -20.74 -10.28 24.18
C GLU A 296 -21.00 -8.77 24.08
N GLY A 297 -22.14 -8.35 23.55
CA GLY A 297 -22.50 -6.95 23.39
C GLY A 297 -21.57 -6.17 22.46
N MET A 298 -21.11 -6.78 21.39
CA MET A 298 -20.18 -6.14 20.45
C MET A 298 -20.37 -6.59 19.01
N ILE A 299 -19.92 -5.76 18.07
CA ILE A 299 -19.76 -6.11 16.65
C ILE A 299 -18.30 -6.50 16.45
N VAL A 300 -18.05 -7.68 15.88
CA VAL A 300 -16.68 -8.17 15.62
C VAL A 300 -16.48 -8.32 14.13
N TYR A 301 -15.67 -7.46 13.54
CA TYR A 301 -15.41 -7.51 12.10
C TYR A 301 -13.96 -7.17 11.76
N GLU A 302 -13.47 -7.74 10.67
CA GLU A 302 -12.20 -7.37 10.11
C GLU A 302 -12.39 -6.32 9.02
N ARG A 303 -11.64 -5.20 9.11
CA ARG A 303 -11.75 -4.09 8.18
C ARG A 303 -11.35 -4.52 6.77
N THR A 304 -12.20 -4.23 5.79
CA THR A 304 -11.97 -4.62 4.38
C THR A 304 -10.70 -4.01 3.78
N LYS A 305 -10.42 -2.75 4.08
CA LYS A 305 -9.29 -2.04 3.45
C LYS A 305 -7.94 -2.35 4.11
N PHE A 306 -7.93 -2.42 5.42
CA PHE A 306 -6.74 -2.76 6.22
C PHE A 306 -7.13 -3.88 7.17
N PRO A 307 -6.58 -5.10 7.00
CA PRO A 307 -6.96 -6.26 7.79
C PRO A 307 -6.56 -6.06 9.25
N LYS A 308 -7.45 -5.43 9.98
CA LYS A 308 -7.36 -5.24 11.42
C LYS A 308 -8.75 -5.43 12.03
N LEU A 309 -8.79 -6.21 13.09
CA LEU A 309 -10.01 -6.47 13.82
C LEU A 309 -10.51 -5.17 14.48
N ALA A 310 -11.78 -4.91 14.37
CA ALA A 310 -12.48 -3.83 15.05
C ALA A 310 -13.60 -4.43 15.89
N LYS A 311 -13.79 -3.91 17.11
CA LYS A 311 -14.75 -4.40 18.08
C LYS A 311 -15.55 -3.23 18.69
N PRO A 312 -16.39 -2.54 17.92
CA PRO A 312 -17.29 -1.55 18.50
C PRO A 312 -18.31 -2.20 19.42
N LEU A 313 -18.60 -1.53 20.52
CA LEU A 313 -19.62 -1.97 21.48
C LEU A 313 -21.02 -1.84 20.88
N LEU A 314 -21.88 -2.81 21.18
CA LEU A 314 -23.27 -2.81 20.75
C LEU A 314 -24.12 -2.01 21.75
N ILE A 315 -24.20 -0.69 21.52
CA ILE A 315 -25.01 0.22 22.35
C ILE A 315 -26.44 0.29 21.88
N ASP A 316 -27.36 0.76 22.72
CA ASP A 316 -28.82 0.82 22.44
C ASP A 316 -29.15 1.49 21.10
N ARG A 317 -28.42 2.56 20.74
CA ARG A 317 -28.59 3.25 19.44
C ARG A 317 -28.32 2.35 18.24
N LEU A 318 -27.32 1.47 18.35
CA LEU A 318 -27.04 0.48 17.30
C LEU A 318 -28.08 -0.60 17.25
N ILE A 319 -28.57 -1.07 18.43
CA ILE A 319 -29.62 -2.07 18.52
C ILE A 319 -30.90 -1.59 17.83
N VAL A 320 -31.33 -0.36 18.08
CA VAL A 320 -32.51 0.24 17.43
C VAL A 320 -32.38 0.25 15.91
N ILE A 321 -31.20 0.62 15.37
CA ILE A 321 -30.97 0.62 13.92
C ILE A 321 -30.95 -0.81 13.39
N LEU A 322 -30.31 -1.75 14.08
CA LEU A 322 -30.24 -3.16 13.66
C LEU A 322 -31.63 -3.78 13.61
N GLU A 323 -32.47 -3.56 14.64
CA GLU A 323 -33.83 -4.07 14.66
C GLU A 323 -34.71 -3.49 13.53
N LYS A 324 -34.56 -2.21 13.22
CA LYS A 324 -35.24 -1.59 12.09
C LYS A 324 -34.97 -2.29 10.74
N TYR A 325 -33.79 -2.88 10.59
CA TYR A 325 -33.35 -3.55 9.36
C TYR A 325 -33.31 -5.08 9.46
N ARG A 326 -33.77 -5.66 10.57
CA ARG A 326 -33.83 -7.12 10.74
C ARG A 326 -34.67 -7.75 9.64
N GLY A 327 -34.11 -8.70 8.90
CA GLY A 327 -34.77 -9.39 7.79
C GLY A 327 -34.93 -8.57 6.48
N LYS A 328 -34.46 -7.34 6.42
CA LYS A 328 -34.56 -6.51 5.19
C LYS A 328 -33.36 -6.64 4.25
N GLY A 329 -32.20 -7.09 4.76
CA GLY A 329 -31.03 -7.37 3.96
C GLY A 329 -31.16 -8.65 3.15
N ILE A 330 -30.50 -8.71 1.98
CA ILE A 330 -30.45 -9.94 1.18
C ILE A 330 -29.46 -10.94 1.79
N GLY A 331 -29.84 -12.21 1.86
CA GLY A 331 -29.01 -13.26 2.47
C GLY A 331 -28.65 -12.93 3.89
N ASN A 332 -27.36 -12.94 4.23
CA ASN A 332 -26.89 -12.64 5.58
C ASN A 332 -26.52 -11.15 5.82
N TYR A 333 -26.69 -10.28 4.82
CA TYR A 333 -26.40 -8.85 5.00
C TYR A 333 -27.40 -8.19 5.95
N VAL A 334 -26.90 -7.29 6.81
CA VAL A 334 -27.73 -6.54 7.75
C VAL A 334 -28.58 -5.50 7.04
N PHE A 335 -27.97 -4.74 6.13
CA PHE A 335 -28.62 -3.60 5.48
C PHE A 335 -29.04 -3.90 4.03
N PRO A 336 -30.20 -3.36 3.57
CA PRO A 336 -30.75 -3.61 2.23
C PRO A 336 -30.08 -2.73 1.16
N VAL A 337 -28.75 -2.67 1.16
CA VAL A 337 -27.99 -1.94 0.13
C VAL A 337 -27.85 -2.76 -1.14
N TYR A 338 -27.59 -4.05 -1.01
CA TYR A 338 -27.52 -4.98 -2.12
C TYR A 338 -28.89 -5.56 -2.44
N THR A 339 -29.06 -5.97 -3.68
CA THR A 339 -30.22 -6.71 -4.19
C THR A 339 -29.72 -7.98 -4.88
N GLU A 340 -30.63 -8.86 -5.28
CA GLU A 340 -30.30 -10.10 -6.00
C GLU A 340 -29.46 -9.89 -7.27
N LYS A 341 -29.53 -8.70 -7.87
CA LYS A 341 -28.73 -8.34 -9.06
C LYS A 341 -27.24 -8.15 -8.76
N HIS A 342 -26.85 -7.99 -7.49
CA HIS A 342 -25.47 -7.67 -7.10
C HIS A 342 -24.70 -8.94 -6.69
N VAL A 343 -24.51 -9.86 -7.64
CA VAL A 343 -23.86 -11.17 -7.41
C VAL A 343 -22.34 -11.05 -7.42
N THR A 344 -21.78 -10.39 -8.45
CA THR A 344 -20.33 -10.29 -8.63
C THR A 344 -19.70 -9.15 -7.83
N ASP A 345 -18.41 -9.27 -7.49
CA ASP A 345 -17.67 -8.21 -6.79
C ASP A 345 -17.69 -6.87 -7.54
N LYS A 346 -17.69 -6.91 -8.88
CA LYS A 346 -17.78 -5.72 -9.73
C LYS A 346 -19.15 -5.03 -9.57
N GLN A 347 -20.24 -5.81 -9.57
CA GLN A 347 -21.60 -5.29 -9.36
C GLN A 347 -21.77 -4.72 -7.95
N LYS A 348 -21.28 -5.44 -6.92
CA LYS A 348 -21.27 -4.97 -5.52
C LYS A 348 -20.45 -3.68 -5.38
N MET A 349 -19.29 -3.59 -6.02
CA MET A 349 -18.49 -2.36 -6.02
C MET A 349 -19.22 -1.19 -6.70
N GLY A 350 -19.87 -1.44 -7.86
CA GLY A 350 -20.67 -0.43 -8.57
C GLY A 350 -21.80 0.08 -7.68
N ARG A 351 -22.59 -0.83 -7.06
CA ARG A 351 -23.68 -0.47 -6.15
C ARG A 351 -23.19 0.33 -4.95
N ARG A 352 -22.10 -0.09 -4.34
CA ARG A 352 -21.47 0.60 -3.20
C ARG A 352 -21.06 2.03 -3.55
N ASN A 353 -20.49 2.24 -4.75
CA ASN A 353 -20.12 3.56 -5.22
C ASN A 353 -21.36 4.46 -5.43
N SER A 354 -22.39 3.96 -6.12
CA SER A 354 -23.64 4.70 -6.31
C SER A 354 -24.33 5.01 -4.98
N PHE A 355 -24.34 4.07 -4.04
CA PHE A 355 -24.89 4.29 -2.71
C PHE A 355 -24.07 5.32 -1.92
N SER A 356 -22.75 5.31 -2.04
CA SER A 356 -21.88 6.32 -1.42
C SER A 356 -22.12 7.74 -1.98
N THR A 357 -22.46 7.86 -3.27
CA THR A 357 -22.88 9.13 -3.88
C THR A 357 -24.20 9.59 -3.28
N LEU A 358 -25.20 8.71 -3.19
CA LEU A 358 -26.49 9.03 -2.57
C LEU A 358 -26.35 9.47 -1.12
N VAL A 359 -25.47 8.82 -0.33
CA VAL A 359 -25.18 9.26 1.04
C VAL A 359 -24.57 10.67 1.05
N SER A 360 -23.67 10.99 0.11
CA SER A 360 -23.10 12.34 0.05
C SER A 360 -24.15 13.40 -0.27
N GLU A 361 -25.03 13.14 -1.25
CA GLU A 361 -26.15 14.02 -1.61
C GLU A 361 -27.15 14.19 -0.45
N THR A 362 -27.44 13.09 0.27
CA THR A 362 -28.29 13.14 1.47
C THR A 362 -27.65 13.97 2.59
N LEU A 363 -26.34 13.84 2.79
CA LEU A 363 -25.62 14.64 3.79
C LEU A 363 -25.54 16.12 3.39
N ASP A 364 -25.38 16.44 2.11
CA ASP A 364 -25.43 17.83 1.62
C ASP A 364 -26.83 18.45 1.93
N LYS A 365 -27.94 17.71 1.69
CA LYS A 365 -29.30 18.12 2.06
C LYS A 365 -29.47 18.30 3.58
N VAL A 366 -28.87 17.44 4.38
CA VAL A 366 -28.85 17.60 5.86
C VAL A 366 -28.13 18.90 6.25
N CYS A 367 -26.97 19.18 5.63
CA CYS A 367 -26.24 20.41 5.89
C CYS A 367 -27.09 21.65 5.59
N GLU A 368 -27.81 21.66 4.47
CA GLU A 368 -28.73 22.75 4.12
C GLU A 368 -29.83 22.93 5.15
N ILE A 369 -30.54 21.84 5.54
CA ILE A 369 -31.63 21.90 6.52
C ILE A 369 -31.13 22.37 7.90
N LEU A 370 -29.94 21.96 8.30
CA LEU A 370 -29.36 22.29 9.61
C LEU A 370 -28.58 23.61 9.62
N GLY A 371 -28.39 24.27 8.44
CA GLY A 371 -27.61 25.50 8.32
C GLY A 371 -26.12 25.27 8.65
N ILE A 372 -25.52 24.20 8.11
CA ILE A 372 -24.13 23.80 8.36
C ILE A 372 -23.31 24.11 7.10
N ASP A 373 -22.28 24.95 7.23
CA ASP A 373 -21.39 25.29 6.12
C ASP A 373 -20.34 24.21 5.81
N GLU A 374 -19.99 23.35 6.78
CA GLU A 374 -19.02 22.30 6.60
C GLU A 374 -19.58 21.15 5.77
N LYS A 375 -18.85 20.79 4.71
CA LYS A 375 -19.21 19.66 3.89
C LYS A 375 -19.02 18.34 4.65
N MET A 376 -20.09 17.62 4.90
CA MET A 376 -20.09 16.31 5.50
C MET A 376 -19.84 15.22 4.44
N THR A 377 -19.16 14.17 4.83
CA THR A 377 -18.93 12.96 4.02
C THR A 377 -19.10 11.74 4.91
N TRP A 378 -19.20 10.55 4.32
CA TRP A 378 -19.23 9.33 5.15
C TRP A 378 -18.07 9.26 6.16
N TYR A 379 -16.89 9.76 5.78
CA TYR A 379 -15.71 9.76 6.64
C TYR A 379 -15.83 10.73 7.83
N THR A 380 -16.76 11.66 7.77
CA THR A 380 -17.08 12.58 8.87
C THR A 380 -17.59 11.85 10.09
N ALA A 381 -18.39 10.77 9.93
CA ALA A 381 -18.83 9.92 11.03
C ALA A 381 -17.63 9.39 11.83
N ARG A 382 -16.61 8.89 11.13
CA ARG A 382 -15.40 8.38 11.77
C ARG A 382 -14.56 9.47 12.44
N GLY A 383 -14.39 10.59 11.75
CA GLY A 383 -13.64 11.72 12.31
C GLY A 383 -14.30 12.23 13.59
N THR A 384 -15.60 12.41 13.55
CA THR A 384 -16.38 12.90 14.69
C THR A 384 -16.39 11.91 15.86
N PHE A 385 -16.59 10.61 15.60
CA PHE A 385 -16.52 9.58 16.65
C PHE A 385 -15.16 9.60 17.37
N ILE A 386 -14.07 9.47 16.61
CA ILE A 386 -12.73 9.41 17.21
C ILE A 386 -12.41 10.69 17.99
N SER A 387 -12.70 11.86 17.41
CA SER A 387 -12.42 13.13 18.08
C SER A 387 -13.27 13.31 19.34
N SER A 388 -14.58 12.98 19.30
CA SER A 388 -15.45 13.12 20.46
C SER A 388 -15.10 12.16 21.60
N GLU A 389 -14.68 10.93 21.29
CA GLU A 389 -14.24 9.98 22.31
C GLU A 389 -12.93 10.41 22.97
N LEU A 390 -11.97 10.91 22.19
CA LEU A 390 -10.74 11.47 22.74
C LEU A 390 -11.01 12.72 23.59
N ASP A 391 -11.95 13.55 23.16
CA ASP A 391 -12.36 14.77 23.89
C ASP A 391 -13.11 14.40 25.20
N ALA A 392 -13.85 13.31 25.23
CA ALA A 392 -14.46 12.76 26.42
C ALA A 392 -13.47 12.07 27.38
N GLY A 393 -12.20 11.92 26.99
CA GLY A 393 -11.15 11.28 27.81
C GLY A 393 -11.07 9.77 27.65
N THR A 394 -11.77 9.17 26.68
CA THR A 394 -11.66 7.73 26.41
C THR A 394 -10.21 7.39 26.02
N PRO A 395 -9.58 6.38 26.65
CA PRO A 395 -8.21 5.99 26.34
C PRO A 395 -8.02 5.69 24.85
N ILE A 396 -6.95 6.25 24.26
CA ILE A 396 -6.63 6.13 22.84
C ILE A 396 -6.57 4.67 22.34
N THR A 397 -6.21 3.74 23.24
CA THR A 397 -6.15 2.29 22.96
C THR A 397 -7.55 1.72 22.74
N HIS A 398 -8.54 2.12 23.56
CA HIS A 398 -9.93 1.70 23.42
C HIS A 398 -10.57 2.31 22.17
N VAL A 399 -10.34 3.60 21.91
CA VAL A 399 -10.79 4.23 20.66
C VAL A 399 -10.18 3.53 19.45
N ALA A 400 -8.91 3.14 19.53
CA ALA A 400 -8.23 2.41 18.47
C ALA A 400 -8.82 1.01 18.22
N GLU A 401 -9.20 0.29 19.27
CA GLU A 401 -9.84 -1.03 19.17
C GLU A 401 -11.24 -0.92 18.54
N MET A 402 -12.10 -0.02 19.03
CA MET A 402 -13.42 0.23 18.46
C MET A 402 -13.35 0.65 16.99
N ALA A 403 -12.46 1.56 16.66
CA ALA A 403 -12.29 2.05 15.30
C ALA A 403 -11.47 1.12 14.38
N GLY A 404 -10.87 0.04 14.90
CA GLY A 404 -9.97 -0.83 14.14
C GLY A 404 -8.74 -0.09 13.60
N ASN A 405 -8.20 0.88 14.34
CA ASN A 405 -7.00 1.63 14.02
C ASN A 405 -5.83 1.19 14.94
N SER A 406 -4.62 1.71 14.66
CA SER A 406 -3.56 1.72 15.67
C SER A 406 -3.64 3.00 16.49
N ALA A 407 -3.23 2.96 17.77
CA ALA A 407 -3.12 4.14 18.62
C ALA A 407 -2.24 5.22 17.93
N ARG A 408 -1.13 4.82 17.33
CA ARG A 408 -0.25 5.71 16.55
C ARG A 408 -0.97 6.41 15.38
N THR A 409 -1.91 5.72 14.71
CA THR A 409 -2.69 6.34 13.61
C THR A 409 -3.66 7.38 14.17
N ILE A 410 -4.29 7.09 15.31
CA ILE A 410 -5.20 8.02 15.97
C ILE A 410 -4.43 9.25 16.46
N GLU A 411 -3.34 9.05 17.17
CA GLU A 411 -2.45 10.11 17.63
C GLU A 411 -2.01 11.03 16.49
N LYS A 412 -1.51 10.46 15.40
CA LYS A 412 -1.02 11.22 14.25
C LYS A 412 -2.10 12.04 13.53
N HIS A 413 -3.34 11.54 13.43
CA HIS A 413 -4.33 12.07 12.51
C HIS A 413 -5.56 12.69 13.18
N TYR A 414 -5.82 12.38 14.44
CA TYR A 414 -7.02 12.82 15.15
C TYR A 414 -6.70 13.58 16.44
N TYR A 415 -5.54 13.30 17.04
CA TYR A 415 -5.12 14.01 18.24
C TYR A 415 -4.67 15.42 17.84
N LYS A 416 -5.57 16.39 18.01
CA LYS A 416 -5.22 17.81 17.90
C LYS A 416 -4.83 18.29 19.28
N ASN A 417 -3.68 18.95 19.39
CA ASN A 417 -3.23 19.64 20.63
C ASN A 417 -4.10 20.90 20.92
N THR A 418 -5.43 20.77 20.70
CA THR A 418 -6.39 21.88 20.82
C THR A 418 -6.78 22.19 22.26
N LYS A 419 -6.29 21.40 23.21
CA LYS A 419 -6.64 21.54 24.64
C LYS A 419 -5.56 22.24 25.47
N GLN A 420 -4.77 23.13 24.88
CA GLN A 420 -3.75 23.85 25.67
C GLN A 420 -4.38 24.63 26.84
N GLU A 421 -5.57 25.22 26.63
CA GLU A 421 -6.25 25.96 27.70
C GLU A 421 -6.88 25.03 28.74
N GLU A 422 -7.51 23.93 28.32
CA GLU A 422 -7.99 22.88 29.26
C GLU A 422 -6.82 22.23 30.02
N LEU A 423 -5.71 21.94 29.31
CA LEU A 423 -4.50 21.41 29.93
C LEU A 423 -3.92 22.42 30.94
N ARG A 424 -3.87 23.70 30.60
CA ARG A 424 -3.45 24.78 31.49
C ARG A 424 -4.36 24.86 32.72
N GLN A 425 -5.67 24.82 32.54
CA GLN A 425 -6.65 24.80 33.63
C GLN A 425 -6.47 23.57 34.52
N HIS A 426 -6.29 22.40 33.93
CA HIS A 426 -6.05 21.16 34.65
C HIS A 426 -4.72 21.18 35.42
N MET A 427 -3.66 21.70 34.82
CA MET A 427 -2.36 21.88 35.49
C MET A 427 -2.45 22.92 36.59
N ASN A 428 -3.15 24.04 36.41
CA ASN A 428 -3.40 25.03 37.43
C ASN A 428 -4.23 24.49 38.59
N ALA A 429 -5.28 23.71 38.31
CA ALA A 429 -6.08 23.03 39.34
C ALA A 429 -5.25 22.03 40.13
N ARG A 430 -4.30 21.33 39.50
CA ARG A 430 -3.49 20.30 40.12
C ARG A 430 -2.29 20.88 40.87
N TYR A 431 -1.65 21.91 40.34
CA TYR A 431 -0.38 22.42 40.87
C TYR A 431 -0.44 23.86 41.37
N GLY A 432 -1.49 24.62 41.03
CA GLY A 432 -1.65 26.03 41.41
C GLY A 432 -1.78 26.26 42.93
N SER A 433 -2.19 25.25 43.69
CA SER A 433 -2.26 25.31 45.17
C SER A 433 -0.96 24.95 45.89
N TRP A 434 0.06 24.44 45.20
CA TRP A 434 1.31 24.00 45.82
C TRP A 434 2.13 25.15 46.39
N GLY A 435 1.95 26.36 45.88
CA GLY A 435 2.65 27.57 46.43
C GLY A 435 1.98 28.21 47.65
N GLN A 436 0.78 27.77 48.05
CA GLN A 436 0.05 28.35 49.21
C GLN A 436 0.33 27.62 50.54
N GLN A 437 1.06 26.53 50.54
CA GLN A 437 1.42 25.77 51.75
C GLN A 437 2.84 25.99 52.26
N ILE A 438 3.56 26.95 51.71
CA ILE A 438 4.96 27.24 52.10
C ILE A 438 5.11 28.69 52.62
N ILE A 439 4.10 29.17 53.38
CA ILE A 439 4.23 30.40 54.18
C ILE A 439 3.79 30.12 55.60
#